data_5c04e5bf85650e1fbf71767604164b9f
#
_entry.id   5c04e5bf85650e1fbf71767604164b9f
#
_cell.length_a   1.000
_cell.length_b   1.000
_cell.length_c   1.000
_cell.angle_alpha   90.00
_cell.angle_beta   90.00
_cell.angle_gamma   90.00
#
_symmetry.space_group_name_H-M   'P 1'
#
loop_
_entity.id
_entity.type
_entity.pdbx_description
1 polymer ?
#
loop_
_entity_poly.entity_id
_entity_poly.type
_entity_poly.pdbx_seq_one_letter_code
_entity_poly.pdbx_strand_id
1 'polypeptide(L)'
;MNYVGCFFKIDSGSLDLQTSIDILIAELGAVGFESFTENPDGIVAYIQKADWDAALLSDIQILQSDEVHFSYEVKEIEQVNWNEEWEKNFEPIVVDDQVSIRAPFHADPGLKYDIVIEPKMSFGTGHHETTHLMVKHLNAMNLEGKEVLDMGCGTGILAIFAEMKGASRIDAIDIDNWCYENSLENVERNKCKTISVFEGDASLLKPNKYDLIIANINRNILLADMATYKASLKRDGVLLLSGFYTEDEEMINKSAQKNGLVFDKKLVRNNWVGLKYVN
;
A
#
# COMPACT_ATOMS: atom_id res chain seq x y z
N MET A 1 21.07 -15.46 -2.01
CA MET A 1 21.46 -16.71 -2.70
C MET A 1 21.73 -16.35 -4.15
N ASN A 2 22.83 -16.84 -4.72
CA ASN A 2 23.16 -16.55 -6.12
C ASN A 2 22.62 -17.69 -7.00
N TYR A 3 21.96 -17.35 -8.09
CA TYR A 3 21.40 -18.30 -9.03
C TYR A 3 22.16 -18.30 -10.36
N VAL A 4 22.10 -19.44 -11.04
CA VAL A 4 22.45 -19.59 -12.45
C VAL A 4 21.14 -19.81 -13.19
N GLY A 5 20.92 -19.07 -14.27
CA GLY A 5 19.82 -19.23 -15.20
C GLY A 5 20.25 -19.91 -16.48
N CYS A 6 19.58 -21.00 -16.82
CA CYS A 6 19.75 -21.68 -18.10
C CYS A 6 18.57 -21.29 -19.00
N PHE A 7 18.86 -20.56 -20.08
CA PHE A 7 17.91 -20.04 -21.03
C PHE A 7 17.77 -21.01 -22.19
N PHE A 8 16.74 -21.84 -22.19
CA PHE A 8 16.49 -22.81 -23.23
C PHE A 8 15.55 -22.24 -24.29
N LYS A 9 15.92 -22.39 -25.55
CA LYS A 9 15.09 -22.10 -26.70
C LYS A 9 14.84 -23.40 -27.47
N ILE A 10 13.61 -23.60 -27.87
CA ILE A 10 13.18 -24.76 -28.69
C ILE A 10 13.16 -24.33 -30.13
N ASP A 11 14.08 -24.87 -30.93
CA ASP A 11 14.24 -24.43 -32.31
C ASP A 11 13.33 -25.19 -33.27
N SER A 12 13.21 -26.53 -33.15
CA SER A 12 12.34 -27.38 -33.97
C SER A 12 12.29 -28.80 -33.45
N GLY A 13 11.25 -29.56 -33.83
CA GLY A 13 11.12 -30.97 -33.47
C GLY A 13 9.83 -31.59 -33.99
N SER A 14 9.67 -32.88 -33.72
CA SER A 14 8.44 -33.65 -33.97
C SER A 14 7.42 -33.50 -32.84
N LEU A 15 7.86 -33.09 -31.64
CA LEU A 15 7.01 -32.81 -30.49
C LEU A 15 6.51 -31.33 -30.54
N ASP A 16 5.30 -31.12 -30.04
CA ASP A 16 4.81 -29.76 -29.87
C ASP A 16 5.55 -29.01 -28.75
N LEU A 17 5.49 -27.69 -28.80
CA LEU A 17 6.23 -26.81 -27.90
C LEU A 17 5.92 -27.11 -26.41
N GLN A 18 4.63 -27.25 -26.03
CA GLN A 18 4.24 -27.46 -24.65
C GLN A 18 4.72 -28.80 -24.11
N THR A 19 4.55 -29.87 -24.89
CA THR A 19 5.05 -31.19 -24.49
C THR A 19 6.57 -31.18 -24.29
N SER A 20 7.31 -30.49 -25.16
CA SER A 20 8.76 -30.36 -25.04
C SER A 20 9.17 -29.60 -23.79
N ILE A 21 8.44 -28.53 -23.46
CA ILE A 21 8.63 -27.74 -22.22
C ILE A 21 8.36 -28.58 -20.99
N ASP A 22 7.25 -29.32 -20.95
CA ASP A 22 6.84 -30.11 -19.78
C ASP A 22 7.87 -31.22 -19.47
N ILE A 23 8.38 -31.88 -20.49
CA ILE A 23 9.43 -32.89 -20.34
C ILE A 23 10.73 -32.26 -19.84
N LEU A 24 11.14 -31.14 -20.44
CA LEU A 24 12.36 -30.44 -20.04
C LEU A 24 12.30 -29.95 -18.57
N ILE A 25 11.15 -29.40 -18.15
CA ILE A 25 10.94 -28.98 -16.75
C ILE A 25 11.05 -30.20 -15.80
N ALA A 26 10.43 -31.31 -16.14
CA ALA A 26 10.46 -32.52 -15.31
C ALA A 26 11.89 -33.05 -15.14
N GLU A 27 12.67 -33.12 -16.22
CA GLU A 27 14.03 -33.63 -16.18
C GLU A 27 14.98 -32.64 -15.47
N LEU A 28 14.88 -31.35 -15.72
CA LEU A 28 15.66 -30.32 -15.03
C LEU A 28 15.35 -30.28 -13.53
N GLY A 29 14.07 -30.38 -13.16
CA GLY A 29 13.66 -30.49 -11.75
C GLY A 29 14.28 -31.71 -11.04
N ALA A 30 14.41 -32.83 -11.74
CA ALA A 30 15.03 -34.04 -11.19
C ALA A 30 16.52 -33.90 -10.89
N VAL A 31 17.24 -32.99 -11.57
CA VAL A 31 18.67 -32.72 -11.36
C VAL A 31 18.94 -31.46 -10.51
N GLY A 32 17.90 -30.88 -9.88
CA GLY A 32 18.05 -29.85 -8.87
C GLY A 32 17.69 -28.42 -9.28
N PHE A 33 17.13 -28.21 -10.47
CA PHE A 33 16.57 -26.89 -10.80
C PHE A 33 15.28 -26.65 -9.99
N GLU A 34 15.16 -25.44 -9.40
CA GLU A 34 14.11 -25.13 -8.41
C GLU A 34 12.96 -24.29 -8.96
N SER A 35 13.22 -23.52 -10.03
CA SER A 35 12.24 -22.58 -10.58
C SER A 35 12.35 -22.50 -12.09
N PHE A 36 11.19 -22.26 -12.73
CA PHE A 36 11.06 -22.23 -14.18
C PHE A 36 10.19 -21.06 -14.59
N THR A 37 10.59 -20.36 -15.66
CA THR A 37 9.81 -19.29 -16.27
C THR A 37 9.64 -19.58 -17.76
N GLU A 38 8.41 -19.79 -18.21
CA GLU A 38 8.11 -19.99 -19.61
C GLU A 38 8.17 -18.66 -20.39
N ASN A 39 8.58 -18.75 -21.65
CA ASN A 39 8.56 -17.67 -22.60
C ASN A 39 8.06 -18.19 -23.98
N PRO A 40 7.75 -17.32 -24.96
CA PRO A 40 7.17 -17.76 -26.24
C PRO A 40 7.99 -18.79 -27.02
N ASP A 41 9.30 -18.86 -26.80
CA ASP A 41 10.22 -19.70 -27.54
C ASP A 41 10.80 -20.87 -26.71
N GLY A 42 10.49 -20.96 -25.41
CA GLY A 42 11.07 -21.98 -24.53
C GLY A 42 10.94 -21.66 -23.04
N ILE A 43 11.98 -21.93 -22.25
CA ILE A 43 11.98 -21.70 -20.81
C ILE A 43 13.31 -21.12 -20.31
N VAL A 44 13.23 -20.49 -19.12
CA VAL A 44 14.40 -20.22 -18.28
C VAL A 44 14.29 -21.06 -17.03
N ALA A 45 15.29 -21.89 -16.76
CA ALA A 45 15.39 -22.72 -15.58
C ALA A 45 16.45 -22.15 -14.62
N TYR A 46 16.15 -22.16 -13.32
CA TYR A 46 17.02 -21.57 -12.31
C TYR A 46 17.50 -22.64 -11.30
N ILE A 47 18.80 -22.63 -11.02
CA ILE A 47 19.46 -23.48 -10.03
C ILE A 47 20.33 -22.63 -9.13
N GLN A 48 20.51 -23.00 -7.86
CA GLN A 48 21.44 -22.32 -6.97
C GLN A 48 22.89 -22.43 -7.51
N LYS A 49 23.65 -21.36 -7.46
CA LYS A 49 25.03 -21.35 -7.96
C LYS A 49 25.91 -22.41 -7.28
N ALA A 50 25.62 -22.73 -6.02
CA ALA A 50 26.37 -23.74 -5.26
C ALA A 50 26.13 -25.16 -5.78
N ASP A 51 24.98 -25.41 -6.40
CA ASP A 51 24.55 -26.72 -6.90
C ASP A 51 24.72 -26.85 -8.43
N TRP A 52 25.13 -25.75 -9.09
CA TRP A 52 25.32 -25.70 -10.52
C TRP A 52 26.63 -26.37 -10.96
N ASP A 53 26.51 -27.34 -11.86
CA ASP A 53 27.60 -27.91 -12.67
C ASP A 53 27.10 -28.10 -14.10
N ALA A 54 27.92 -27.74 -15.08
CA ALA A 54 27.56 -27.92 -16.50
C ALA A 54 27.32 -29.39 -16.87
N ALA A 55 27.89 -30.33 -16.13
CA ALA A 55 27.67 -31.76 -16.31
C ALA A 55 26.20 -32.17 -16.06
N LEU A 56 25.44 -31.43 -15.25
CA LEU A 56 24.01 -31.71 -15.01
C LEU A 56 23.18 -31.73 -16.28
N LEU A 57 23.51 -30.89 -17.27
CA LEU A 57 22.81 -30.85 -18.54
C LEU A 57 23.10 -32.08 -19.42
N SER A 58 24.16 -32.83 -19.14
CA SER A 58 24.49 -34.07 -19.83
C SER A 58 23.56 -35.21 -19.42
N ASP A 59 22.89 -35.11 -18.30
CA ASP A 59 21.94 -36.11 -17.79
C ASP A 59 20.48 -35.86 -18.26
N ILE A 60 20.24 -34.74 -18.97
CA ILE A 60 18.93 -34.35 -19.48
C ILE A 60 18.69 -35.06 -20.83
N GLN A 61 17.81 -36.04 -20.82
CA GLN A 61 17.60 -36.91 -21.98
C GLN A 61 16.98 -36.19 -23.17
N ILE A 62 16.02 -35.29 -22.95
CA ILE A 62 15.36 -34.56 -24.02
C ILE A 62 16.33 -33.63 -24.78
N LEU A 63 17.41 -33.14 -24.14
CA LEU A 63 18.43 -32.34 -24.79
C LEU A 63 19.31 -33.14 -25.77
N GLN A 64 19.28 -34.49 -25.65
CA GLN A 64 20.03 -35.42 -26.49
C GLN A 64 19.12 -36.16 -27.50
N SER A 65 17.84 -35.86 -27.49
CA SER A 65 16.85 -36.49 -28.37
C SER A 65 16.92 -35.94 -29.79
N ASP A 66 16.71 -36.80 -30.77
CA ASP A 66 16.53 -36.40 -32.17
C ASP A 66 15.12 -35.82 -32.43
N GLU A 67 14.21 -35.89 -31.46
CA GLU A 67 12.82 -35.45 -31.59
C GLU A 67 12.62 -33.97 -31.45
N VAL A 68 13.54 -33.28 -30.68
CA VAL A 68 13.49 -31.84 -30.44
C VAL A 68 14.90 -31.26 -30.41
N HIS A 69 15.09 -30.11 -31.03
CA HIS A 69 16.36 -29.40 -30.99
C HIS A 69 16.26 -28.19 -30.04
N PHE A 70 17.18 -28.13 -29.09
CA PHE A 70 17.32 -27.03 -28.14
C PHE A 70 18.62 -26.29 -28.38
N SER A 71 18.54 -24.97 -28.29
CA SER A 71 19.71 -24.15 -28.02
C SER A 71 19.58 -23.59 -26.60
N TYR A 72 20.69 -23.43 -25.89
CA TYR A 72 20.66 -22.85 -24.55
C TYR A 72 21.85 -21.94 -24.28
N GLU A 73 21.63 -20.98 -23.41
CA GLU A 73 22.64 -20.07 -22.87
C GLU A 73 22.61 -20.12 -21.35
N VAL A 74 23.78 -20.13 -20.71
CA VAL A 74 23.91 -20.14 -19.24
C VAL A 74 24.42 -18.79 -18.79
N LYS A 75 23.72 -18.15 -17.84
CA LYS A 75 24.12 -16.86 -17.26
C LYS A 75 24.05 -16.93 -15.75
N GLU A 76 25.02 -16.31 -15.09
CA GLU A 76 24.83 -15.98 -13.68
C GLU A 76 23.75 -14.90 -13.56
N ILE A 77 22.79 -15.15 -12.66
CA ILE A 77 21.74 -14.17 -12.37
C ILE A 77 22.31 -13.21 -11.33
N GLU A 78 22.51 -11.98 -11.75
CA GLU A 78 22.89 -10.93 -10.81
C GLU A 78 21.78 -10.77 -9.76
N GLN A 79 22.17 -10.75 -8.50
CA GLN A 79 21.24 -10.40 -7.43
C GLN A 79 20.87 -8.92 -7.57
N VAL A 80 19.72 -8.68 -8.17
CA VAL A 80 19.09 -7.37 -8.07
C VAL A 80 18.54 -7.25 -6.66
N ASN A 81 19.05 -6.31 -5.91
CA ASN A 81 18.42 -5.91 -4.64
C ASN A 81 17.11 -5.17 -4.97
N TRP A 82 16.04 -5.94 -5.16
CA TRP A 82 14.72 -5.39 -5.49
C TRP A 82 14.24 -4.35 -4.47
N ASN A 83 14.66 -4.49 -3.21
CA ASN A 83 14.34 -3.51 -2.18
C ASN A 83 15.06 -2.18 -2.47
N GLU A 84 16.35 -2.22 -2.80
CA GLU A 84 17.12 -1.01 -3.13
C GLU A 84 16.61 -0.34 -4.42
N GLU A 85 16.22 -1.13 -5.42
CA GLU A 85 15.65 -0.59 -6.65
C GLU A 85 14.25 -0.01 -6.43
N TRP A 86 13.46 -0.67 -5.60
CA TRP A 86 12.16 -0.15 -5.18
C TRP A 86 12.31 1.15 -4.36
N GLU A 87 13.24 1.19 -3.40
CA GLU A 87 13.54 2.38 -2.60
C GLU A 87 13.94 3.59 -3.46
N LYS A 88 14.75 3.36 -4.51
CA LYS A 88 15.15 4.41 -5.47
C LYS A 88 13.98 5.00 -6.26
N ASN A 89 12.95 4.20 -6.51
CA ASN A 89 11.77 4.59 -7.28
C ASN A 89 10.60 5.07 -6.39
N PHE A 90 10.75 4.98 -5.06
CA PHE A 90 9.73 5.43 -4.12
C PHE A 90 10.00 6.89 -3.75
N GLU A 91 9.30 7.82 -4.41
CA GLU A 91 9.53 9.25 -4.24
C GLU A 91 8.79 9.82 -3.02
N PRO A 92 9.38 10.78 -2.28
CA PRO A 92 8.66 11.51 -1.24
C PRO A 92 7.59 12.42 -1.83
N ILE A 93 6.52 12.64 -1.08
CA ILE A 93 5.38 13.46 -1.49
C ILE A 93 5.43 14.79 -0.77
N VAL A 94 5.11 15.86 -1.50
CA VAL A 94 4.96 17.21 -0.94
C VAL A 94 3.53 17.69 -1.16
N VAL A 95 2.92 18.22 -0.10
CA VAL A 95 1.58 18.82 -0.13
C VAL A 95 1.66 20.29 0.26
N ASP A 96 1.19 21.18 -0.63
CA ASP A 96 1.11 22.64 -0.45
C ASP A 96 2.46 23.26 0.00
N ASP A 97 3.60 22.72 -0.43
CA ASP A 97 4.97 23.15 -0.05
C ASP A 97 5.22 23.27 1.46
N GLN A 98 4.42 22.61 2.27
CA GLN A 98 4.49 22.66 3.74
C GLN A 98 4.60 21.30 4.41
N VAL A 99 4.06 20.25 3.79
CA VAL A 99 3.99 18.91 4.36
C VAL A 99 4.77 17.96 3.49
N SER A 100 5.78 17.30 4.03
CA SER A 100 6.42 16.15 3.40
C SER A 100 5.88 14.84 3.98
N ILE A 101 5.75 13.87 3.12
CA ILE A 101 5.45 12.48 3.48
C ILE A 101 6.53 11.64 2.81
N ARG A 102 7.33 10.97 3.60
CA ARG A 102 8.50 10.23 3.10
C ARG A 102 8.73 8.93 3.84
N ALA A 103 9.47 8.04 3.21
CA ALA A 103 9.98 6.83 3.85
C ALA A 103 11.23 7.15 4.72
N PRO A 104 11.60 6.27 5.67
CA PRO A 104 12.76 6.47 6.53
C PRO A 104 14.10 6.62 5.80
N PHE A 105 14.23 6.01 4.61
CA PHE A 105 15.44 6.07 3.79
C PHE A 105 15.58 7.37 2.97
N HIS A 106 14.56 8.23 2.94
CA HIS A 106 14.66 9.55 2.31
C HIS A 106 15.26 10.60 3.24
N ALA A 107 16.03 11.52 2.68
CA ALA A 107 16.49 12.70 3.41
C ALA A 107 15.33 13.60 3.83
N ASP A 108 15.49 14.28 4.97
CA ASP A 108 14.56 15.33 5.42
C ASP A 108 14.61 16.53 4.46
N PRO A 109 13.47 16.90 3.85
CA PRO A 109 13.41 18.04 2.93
C PRO A 109 13.37 19.39 3.63
N GLY A 110 13.34 19.45 4.97
CA GLY A 110 13.31 20.69 5.75
C GLY A 110 11.99 21.46 5.67
N LEU A 111 10.88 20.80 5.38
CA LEU A 111 9.55 21.41 5.35
C LEU A 111 8.99 21.60 6.76
N LYS A 112 7.92 22.40 6.86
CA LYS A 112 7.28 22.70 8.16
C LYS A 112 6.79 21.46 8.89
N TYR A 113 6.25 20.50 8.18
CA TYR A 113 5.78 19.22 8.69
C TYR A 113 6.44 18.11 7.89
N ASP A 114 7.12 17.21 8.58
CA ASP A 114 7.81 16.06 7.99
C ASP A 114 7.26 14.76 8.60
N ILE A 115 6.49 14.03 7.81
CA ILE A 115 5.83 12.79 8.22
C ILE A 115 6.62 11.62 7.66
N VAL A 116 7.14 10.76 8.54
CA VAL A 116 7.94 9.60 8.16
C VAL A 116 7.09 8.34 8.29
N ILE A 117 6.80 7.69 7.17
CA ILE A 117 5.98 6.47 7.10
C ILE A 117 6.81 5.32 6.55
N GLU A 118 6.85 4.21 7.30
CA GLU A 118 7.39 2.94 6.79
C GLU A 118 6.42 2.34 5.78
N PRO A 119 6.80 2.26 4.51
CA PRO A 119 5.93 1.69 3.50
C PRO A 119 5.85 0.18 3.66
N LYS A 120 4.70 -0.30 4.10
CA LYS A 120 4.33 -1.71 4.24
C LYS A 120 3.05 -1.98 3.44
N MET A 121 2.38 -3.09 3.70
CA MET A 121 1.13 -3.47 3.02
C MET A 121 -0.08 -2.65 3.48
N SER A 122 0.05 -1.81 4.52
CA SER A 122 -1.03 -0.92 5.00
C SER A 122 -1.27 0.23 4.04
N PHE A 123 -2.53 0.61 3.86
CA PHE A 123 -2.92 1.78 3.07
C PHE A 123 -2.45 3.09 3.75
N GLY A 124 -2.13 4.13 2.96
CA GLY A 124 -1.78 5.45 3.49
C GLY A 124 -0.28 5.76 3.47
N THR A 125 0.47 5.30 2.45
CA THR A 125 1.86 5.72 2.21
C THR A 125 1.98 7.17 1.72
N GLY A 126 0.84 7.83 1.46
CA GLY A 126 0.79 9.21 0.97
C GLY A 126 0.60 9.34 -0.55
N HIS A 127 0.97 8.33 -1.34
CA HIS A 127 0.92 8.37 -2.81
C HIS A 127 -0.49 8.37 -3.38
N HIS A 128 -1.46 7.84 -2.64
CA HIS A 128 -2.83 7.80 -3.12
C HIS A 128 -3.49 9.18 -3.05
N GLU A 129 -4.30 9.51 -4.06
CA GLU A 129 -5.00 10.79 -4.20
C GLU A 129 -5.82 11.16 -2.96
N THR A 130 -6.50 10.18 -2.36
CA THR A 130 -7.35 10.39 -1.19
C THR A 130 -6.54 10.83 0.02
N THR A 131 -5.37 10.24 0.26
CA THR A 131 -4.46 10.65 1.34
C THR A 131 -4.00 12.08 1.12
N HIS A 132 -3.59 12.43 -0.11
CA HIS A 132 -3.23 13.81 -0.46
C HIS A 132 -4.37 14.80 -0.19
N LEU A 133 -5.61 14.47 -0.60
CA LEU A 133 -6.79 15.31 -0.36
C LEU A 133 -7.06 15.51 1.13
N MET A 134 -6.93 14.46 1.95
CA MET A 134 -7.13 14.53 3.40
C MET A 134 -6.04 15.37 4.08
N VAL A 135 -4.77 15.19 3.71
CA VAL A 135 -3.66 16.02 4.19
C VAL A 135 -3.90 17.49 3.84
N LYS A 136 -4.36 17.78 2.63
CA LYS A 136 -4.69 19.13 2.20
C LYS A 136 -5.85 19.76 2.98
N HIS A 137 -6.90 18.97 3.31
CA HIS A 137 -7.96 19.43 4.21
C HIS A 137 -7.41 19.75 5.59
N LEU A 138 -6.64 18.83 6.18
CA LEU A 138 -6.04 19.02 7.52
C LEU A 138 -5.08 20.22 7.55
N ASN A 139 -4.27 20.39 6.50
CA ASN A 139 -3.32 21.52 6.43
C ASN A 139 -4.02 22.88 6.52
N ALA A 140 -5.21 22.99 5.95
CA ALA A 140 -6.03 24.22 6.00
C ALA A 140 -6.78 24.43 7.32
N MET A 141 -6.74 23.47 8.27
CA MET A 141 -7.48 23.53 9.55
C MET A 141 -6.56 23.90 10.72
N ASN A 142 -7.12 24.52 11.73
CA ASN A 142 -6.47 24.66 13.05
C ASN A 142 -6.94 23.49 13.93
N LEU A 143 -6.01 22.65 14.38
CA LEU A 143 -6.29 21.49 15.23
C LEU A 143 -5.78 21.66 16.67
N GLU A 144 -5.28 22.83 17.04
CA GLU A 144 -4.77 23.10 18.39
C GLU A 144 -5.82 22.79 19.46
N GLY A 145 -5.45 21.89 20.37
CA GLY A 145 -6.29 21.43 21.48
C GLY A 145 -7.48 20.55 21.10
N LYS A 146 -7.62 20.12 19.84
CA LYS A 146 -8.74 19.32 19.35
C LYS A 146 -8.62 17.84 19.72
N GLU A 147 -9.76 17.18 19.93
CA GLU A 147 -9.87 15.72 20.01
C GLU A 147 -10.27 15.17 18.65
N VAL A 148 -9.44 14.28 18.10
CA VAL A 148 -9.53 13.78 16.73
C VAL A 148 -9.72 12.26 16.72
N LEU A 149 -10.50 11.78 15.76
CA LEU A 149 -10.58 10.37 15.38
C LEU A 149 -10.03 10.21 13.96
N ASP A 150 -9.15 9.25 13.77
CA ASP A 150 -8.73 8.71 12.46
C ASP A 150 -9.28 7.30 12.32
N MET A 151 -10.35 7.13 11.51
CA MET A 151 -11.08 5.88 11.35
C MET A 151 -10.69 5.18 10.05
N GLY A 152 -10.22 3.92 10.16
CA GLY A 152 -9.50 3.23 9.10
C GLY A 152 -8.11 3.87 8.90
N CYS A 153 -7.34 3.94 9.98
CA CYS A 153 -6.13 4.77 10.03
C CYS A 153 -4.97 4.23 9.16
N GLY A 154 -4.98 2.97 8.78
CA GLY A 154 -3.98 2.34 7.92
C GLY A 154 -2.56 2.48 8.47
N THR A 155 -1.74 3.34 7.88
CA THR A 155 -0.39 3.66 8.36
C THR A 155 -0.36 4.63 9.54
N GLY A 156 -1.51 5.22 9.94
CA GLY A 156 -1.61 6.27 10.94
C GLY A 156 -1.21 7.67 10.46
N ILE A 157 -0.98 7.85 9.15
CA ILE A 157 -0.48 9.11 8.59
C ILE A 157 -1.33 10.33 8.93
N LEU A 158 -2.67 10.21 8.87
CA LEU A 158 -3.58 11.33 9.14
C LEU A 158 -3.64 11.65 10.63
N ALA A 159 -3.59 10.65 11.49
CA ALA A 159 -3.45 10.81 12.93
C ALA A 159 -2.13 11.52 13.30
N ILE A 160 -1.00 11.08 12.74
CA ILE A 160 0.32 11.69 12.93
C ILE A 160 0.29 13.16 12.51
N PHE A 161 -0.27 13.45 11.34
CA PHE A 161 -0.37 14.83 10.88
C PHE A 161 -1.30 15.68 11.77
N ALA A 162 -2.39 15.10 12.28
CA ALA A 162 -3.27 15.81 13.23
C ALA A 162 -2.53 16.19 14.53
N GLU A 163 -1.65 15.32 15.05
CA GLU A 163 -0.82 15.65 16.21
C GLU A 163 0.17 16.78 15.88
N MET A 164 0.86 16.71 14.75
CA MET A 164 1.77 17.78 14.30
C MET A 164 1.06 19.13 14.14
N LYS A 165 -0.24 19.12 13.91
CA LYS A 165 -1.12 20.30 13.84
C LYS A 165 -1.67 20.73 15.20
N GLY A 166 -1.24 20.11 16.30
CA GLY A 166 -1.58 20.51 17.67
C GLY A 166 -2.80 19.81 18.29
N ALA A 167 -3.30 18.73 17.69
CA ALA A 167 -4.38 17.95 18.31
C ALA A 167 -3.92 17.41 19.68
N SER A 168 -4.78 17.58 20.69
CA SER A 168 -4.46 17.24 22.08
C SER A 168 -4.67 15.76 22.41
N ARG A 169 -5.53 15.10 21.66
CA ARG A 169 -5.83 13.67 21.77
C ARG A 169 -6.30 13.13 20.44
N ILE A 170 -5.74 12.01 20.02
CA ILE A 170 -6.12 11.34 18.80
C ILE A 170 -6.37 9.86 19.09
N ASP A 171 -7.54 9.37 18.70
CA ASP A 171 -7.81 7.94 18.60
C ASP A 171 -7.65 7.53 17.14
N ALA A 172 -6.77 6.57 16.84
CA ALA A 172 -6.56 5.99 15.54
C ALA A 172 -7.07 4.54 15.58
N ILE A 173 -8.04 4.20 14.73
CA ILE A 173 -8.71 2.90 14.78
C ILE A 173 -8.61 2.24 13.40
N ASP A 174 -8.22 0.97 13.37
CA ASP A 174 -8.27 0.14 12.17
C ASP A 174 -8.74 -1.27 12.53
N ILE A 175 -9.47 -1.92 11.63
CA ILE A 175 -9.99 -3.26 11.85
C ILE A 175 -8.93 -4.33 11.62
N ASP A 176 -7.93 -4.01 10.81
CA ASP A 176 -6.87 -4.92 10.40
C ASP A 176 -5.68 -4.88 11.37
N ASN A 177 -5.31 -6.02 11.93
CA ASN A 177 -4.20 -6.13 12.87
C ASN A 177 -2.87 -5.60 12.30
N TRP A 178 -2.57 -5.88 11.02
CA TRP A 178 -1.34 -5.37 10.39
C TRP A 178 -1.34 -3.84 10.24
N CYS A 179 -2.51 -3.20 10.07
CA CYS A 179 -2.65 -1.74 10.10
C CYS A 179 -2.43 -1.19 11.51
N TYR A 180 -3.00 -1.84 12.51
CA TYR A 180 -2.77 -1.50 13.91
C TYR A 180 -1.28 -1.53 14.28
N GLU A 181 -0.57 -2.62 13.96
CA GLU A 181 0.86 -2.75 14.23
C GLU A 181 1.69 -1.71 13.45
N ASN A 182 1.41 -1.51 12.17
CA ASN A 182 2.12 -0.52 11.34
C ASN A 182 1.88 0.91 11.83
N SER A 183 0.65 1.23 12.25
CA SER A 183 0.33 2.53 12.87
C SER A 183 1.14 2.77 14.14
N LEU A 184 1.25 1.77 15.03
CA LEU A 184 2.06 1.89 16.26
C LEU A 184 3.52 2.21 15.94
N GLU A 185 4.12 1.49 14.99
CA GLU A 185 5.50 1.74 14.57
C GLU A 185 5.70 3.15 14.00
N ASN A 186 4.76 3.62 13.17
CA ASN A 186 4.84 4.96 12.59
C ASN A 186 4.60 6.06 13.61
N VAL A 187 3.70 5.86 14.57
CA VAL A 187 3.47 6.76 15.71
C VAL A 187 4.76 6.93 16.53
N GLU A 188 5.45 5.82 16.84
CA GLU A 188 6.72 5.83 17.55
C GLU A 188 7.82 6.52 16.73
N ARG A 189 7.93 6.19 15.42
CA ARG A 189 8.92 6.76 14.49
C ARG A 189 8.80 8.29 14.41
N ASN A 190 7.57 8.81 14.40
CA ASN A 190 7.31 10.25 14.38
C ASN A 190 7.33 10.87 15.79
N LYS A 191 7.65 10.09 16.84
CA LYS A 191 7.72 10.54 18.25
C LYS A 191 6.42 11.16 18.77
N CYS A 192 5.29 10.71 18.26
CA CYS A 192 3.96 11.14 18.67
C CYS A 192 3.66 10.71 20.13
N LYS A 193 2.89 11.53 20.83
CA LYS A 193 2.61 11.33 22.26
C LYS A 193 1.12 11.35 22.60
N THR A 194 0.29 11.87 21.71
CA THR A 194 -1.15 12.08 21.96
C THR A 194 -2.03 11.11 21.17
N ILE A 195 -1.42 10.19 20.40
CA ILE A 195 -2.12 9.20 19.58
C ILE A 195 -2.27 7.89 20.37
N SER A 196 -3.50 7.40 20.45
CA SER A 196 -3.81 6.04 20.91
C SER A 196 -4.32 5.22 19.75
N VAL A 197 -3.65 4.11 19.45
CA VAL A 197 -4.04 3.20 18.35
C VAL A 197 -4.88 2.06 18.92
N PHE A 198 -5.94 1.67 18.21
CA PHE A 198 -6.85 0.60 18.60
C PHE A 198 -7.15 -0.30 17.39
N GLU A 199 -7.18 -1.61 17.63
CA GLU A 199 -7.73 -2.57 16.69
C GLU A 199 -9.25 -2.67 16.90
N GLY A 200 -10.05 -2.41 15.85
CA GLY A 200 -11.49 -2.46 15.94
C GLY A 200 -12.22 -1.63 14.86
N ASP A 201 -13.48 -1.40 15.09
CA ASP A 201 -14.40 -0.71 14.17
C ASP A 201 -15.20 0.42 14.87
N ALA A 202 -16.22 0.94 14.18
CA ALA A 202 -17.05 2.03 14.70
C ALA A 202 -17.83 1.70 15.98
N SER A 203 -17.89 0.44 16.42
CA SER A 203 -18.51 0.03 17.68
C SER A 203 -17.77 0.54 18.91
N LEU A 204 -16.47 0.89 18.75
CA LEU A 204 -15.65 1.47 19.81
C LEU A 204 -15.97 2.96 20.09
N LEU A 205 -16.71 3.61 19.20
CA LEU A 205 -16.95 5.05 19.26
C LEU A 205 -17.92 5.41 20.38
N LYS A 206 -17.66 6.57 20.99
CA LYS A 206 -18.49 7.13 22.07
C LYS A 206 -19.16 8.41 21.59
N PRO A 207 -20.43 8.65 21.97
CA PRO A 207 -21.14 9.86 21.59
C PRO A 207 -20.44 11.15 22.06
N ASN A 208 -20.55 12.21 21.24
CA ASN A 208 -20.15 13.57 21.58
C ASN A 208 -18.70 13.71 22.09
N LYS A 209 -17.78 12.98 21.43
CA LYS A 209 -16.38 12.90 21.89
C LYS A 209 -15.43 13.73 21.03
N TYR A 210 -15.61 13.76 19.69
CA TYR A 210 -14.60 14.28 18.79
C TYR A 210 -14.94 15.66 18.21
N ASP A 211 -13.94 16.52 18.12
CA ASP A 211 -14.00 17.78 17.39
C ASP A 211 -13.83 17.55 15.88
N LEU A 212 -13.09 16.50 15.50
CA LEU A 212 -12.84 16.10 14.14
C LEU A 212 -12.86 14.59 14.01
N ILE A 213 -13.60 14.10 13.03
CA ILE A 213 -13.50 12.70 12.57
C ILE A 213 -12.98 12.70 11.14
N ILE A 214 -11.96 11.89 10.89
CA ILE A 214 -11.36 11.63 9.59
C ILE A 214 -11.70 10.18 9.24
N ALA A 215 -12.28 9.93 8.07
CA ALA A 215 -12.51 8.58 7.57
C ALA A 215 -12.15 8.53 6.07
N ASN A 216 -10.99 7.93 5.78
CA ASN A 216 -10.48 7.74 4.43
C ASN A 216 -10.58 6.25 4.06
N ILE A 217 -11.80 5.76 3.95
CA ILE A 217 -12.15 4.34 3.75
C ILE A 217 -13.21 4.17 2.66
N ASN A 218 -13.52 2.93 2.29
CA ASN A 218 -14.44 2.67 1.20
C ASN A 218 -15.88 3.21 1.48
N ARG A 219 -16.57 3.61 0.40
CA ARG A 219 -17.92 4.18 0.41
C ARG A 219 -18.92 3.38 1.24
N ASN A 220 -18.90 2.06 1.14
CA ASN A 220 -19.97 1.25 1.75
C ASN A 220 -19.89 1.30 3.28
N ILE A 221 -18.68 1.30 3.85
CA ILE A 221 -18.46 1.46 5.28
C ILE A 221 -18.85 2.87 5.72
N LEU A 222 -18.44 3.91 4.97
CA LEU A 222 -18.84 5.29 5.26
C LEU A 222 -20.35 5.46 5.35
N LEU A 223 -21.08 4.84 4.43
CA LEU A 223 -22.56 4.89 4.43
C LEU A 223 -23.17 4.15 5.61
N ALA A 224 -22.60 2.99 5.99
CA ALA A 224 -23.07 2.20 7.13
C ALA A 224 -22.86 2.93 8.46
N ASP A 225 -21.72 3.58 8.62
CA ASP A 225 -21.30 4.19 9.88
C ASP A 225 -21.64 5.68 10.03
N MET A 226 -22.25 6.30 9.01
CA MET A 226 -22.53 7.73 8.98
C MET A 226 -23.27 8.24 10.23
N ALA A 227 -24.27 7.50 10.72
CA ALA A 227 -25.02 7.84 11.90
C ALA A 227 -24.16 7.78 13.17
N THR A 228 -23.25 6.80 13.26
CA THR A 228 -22.33 6.63 14.36
C THR A 228 -21.30 7.76 14.38
N TYR A 229 -20.74 8.14 13.24
CA TYR A 229 -19.84 9.30 13.13
C TYR A 229 -20.54 10.58 13.58
N LYS A 230 -21.76 10.83 13.09
CA LYS A 230 -22.56 11.99 13.49
C LYS A 230 -22.81 12.02 15.00
N ALA A 231 -23.17 10.89 15.62
CA ALA A 231 -23.40 10.80 17.04
C ALA A 231 -22.13 11.00 17.88
N SER A 232 -20.95 10.67 17.34
CA SER A 232 -19.65 10.76 17.99
C SER A 232 -19.02 12.15 17.87
N LEU A 233 -19.48 12.99 16.94
CA LEU A 233 -19.05 14.38 16.82
C LEU A 233 -19.64 15.25 17.93
N LYS A 234 -18.82 16.17 18.44
CA LYS A 234 -19.28 17.29 19.25
C LYS A 234 -20.12 18.25 18.41
N ARG A 235 -20.85 19.15 19.08
CA ARG A 235 -21.47 20.28 18.40
C ARG A 235 -20.42 21.09 17.64
N ASP A 236 -20.74 21.50 16.44
CA ASP A 236 -19.83 22.20 15.49
C ASP A 236 -18.56 21.39 15.11
N GLY A 237 -18.56 20.08 15.42
CA GLY A 237 -17.50 19.17 15.04
C GLY A 237 -17.48 18.92 13.52
N VAL A 238 -16.33 18.53 13.00
CA VAL A 238 -16.07 18.34 11.57
C VAL A 238 -15.97 16.87 11.22
N LEU A 239 -16.55 16.49 10.09
CA LEU A 239 -16.38 15.17 9.47
C LEU A 239 -15.67 15.32 8.13
N LEU A 240 -14.52 14.69 7.97
CA LEU A 240 -13.77 14.57 6.71
C LEU A 240 -13.92 13.17 6.16
N LEU A 241 -14.40 13.05 4.94
CA LEU A 241 -14.64 11.78 4.24
C LEU A 241 -13.88 11.71 2.92
N SER A 242 -13.23 10.60 2.64
CA SER A 242 -12.63 10.25 1.36
C SER A 242 -12.55 8.72 1.20
N GLY A 243 -11.91 8.21 0.12
CA GLY A 243 -11.84 6.77 -0.16
C GLY A 243 -12.89 6.33 -1.18
N PHE A 244 -13.46 7.28 -1.94
CA PHE A 244 -14.45 7.03 -2.97
C PHE A 244 -14.31 8.01 -4.14
N TYR A 245 -14.93 7.67 -5.26
CA TYR A 245 -14.87 8.47 -6.49
C TYR A 245 -15.94 9.59 -6.51
N THR A 246 -15.74 10.55 -7.42
CA THR A 246 -16.68 11.67 -7.63
C THR A 246 -18.09 11.19 -8.00
N GLU A 247 -18.24 10.04 -8.64
CA GLU A 247 -19.55 9.44 -8.98
C GLU A 247 -20.35 9.00 -7.75
N ASP A 248 -19.69 8.73 -6.63
CA ASP A 248 -20.30 8.34 -5.36
C ASP A 248 -20.72 9.53 -4.49
N GLU A 249 -20.27 10.74 -4.85
CA GLU A 249 -20.45 11.96 -4.04
C GLU A 249 -21.93 12.23 -3.69
N GLU A 250 -22.85 12.04 -4.65
CA GLU A 250 -24.27 12.29 -4.42
C GLU A 250 -24.85 11.37 -3.34
N MET A 251 -24.44 10.11 -3.32
CA MET A 251 -24.88 9.13 -2.34
C MET A 251 -24.38 9.45 -0.94
N ILE A 252 -23.11 9.85 -0.82
CA ILE A 252 -22.50 10.29 0.45
C ILE A 252 -23.19 11.57 0.95
N ASN A 253 -23.40 12.57 0.09
CA ASN A 253 -24.07 13.81 0.43
C ASN A 253 -25.50 13.56 0.94
N LYS A 254 -26.29 12.71 0.28
CA LYS A 254 -27.63 12.33 0.75
C LYS A 254 -27.61 11.67 2.13
N SER A 255 -26.66 10.77 2.37
CA SER A 255 -26.50 10.12 3.67
C SER A 255 -26.10 11.12 4.76
N ALA A 256 -25.13 11.99 4.49
CA ALA A 256 -24.69 13.03 5.43
C ALA A 256 -25.86 13.97 5.81
N GLN A 257 -26.59 14.49 4.82
CA GLN A 257 -27.75 15.36 5.05
C GLN A 257 -28.87 14.68 5.83
N LYS A 258 -29.18 13.41 5.54
CA LYS A 258 -30.17 12.63 6.29
C LYS A 258 -29.79 12.52 7.77
N ASN A 259 -28.51 12.51 8.09
CA ASN A 259 -27.99 12.48 9.44
C ASN A 259 -27.79 13.89 10.05
N GLY A 260 -28.18 14.96 9.37
CA GLY A 260 -28.12 16.33 9.87
C GLY A 260 -26.73 16.99 9.77
N LEU A 261 -25.82 16.42 8.96
CA LEU A 261 -24.52 17.02 8.66
C LEU A 261 -24.68 18.06 7.52
N VAL A 262 -24.00 19.18 7.65
CA VAL A 262 -24.01 20.27 6.69
C VAL A 262 -22.75 20.23 5.84
N PHE A 263 -22.90 20.17 4.52
CA PHE A 263 -21.76 20.22 3.59
C PHE A 263 -21.05 21.58 3.69
N ASP A 264 -19.71 21.54 3.77
CA ASP A 264 -18.88 22.73 3.87
C ASP A 264 -17.93 22.87 2.65
N LYS A 265 -17.14 21.84 2.33
CA LYS A 265 -16.11 21.95 1.30
C LYS A 265 -15.84 20.63 0.59
N LYS A 266 -15.47 20.73 -0.69
CA LYS A 266 -15.01 19.64 -1.53
C LYS A 266 -13.62 19.92 -2.09
N LEU A 267 -12.78 18.89 -2.13
CA LEU A 267 -11.55 18.82 -2.92
C LEU A 267 -11.60 17.63 -3.86
N VAL A 268 -11.02 17.75 -5.04
CA VAL A 268 -11.00 16.67 -6.07
C VAL A 268 -9.58 16.54 -6.62
N ARG A 269 -9.15 15.30 -6.84
CA ARG A 269 -7.90 14.97 -7.52
C ARG A 269 -8.06 13.63 -8.28
N ASN A 270 -7.81 13.63 -9.58
CA ASN A 270 -7.87 12.43 -10.43
C ASN A 270 -9.12 11.55 -10.17
N ASN A 271 -10.31 12.15 -10.23
CA ASN A 271 -11.60 11.49 -9.98
C ASN A 271 -11.86 11.03 -8.54
N TRP A 272 -10.92 11.20 -7.61
CA TRP A 272 -11.14 10.98 -6.18
C TRP A 272 -11.61 12.27 -5.50
N VAL A 273 -12.39 12.12 -4.45
CA VAL A 273 -13.00 13.26 -3.75
C VAL A 273 -12.74 13.21 -2.25
N GLY A 274 -12.48 14.38 -1.66
CA GLY A 274 -12.46 14.60 -0.22
C GLY A 274 -13.55 15.59 0.16
N LEU A 275 -14.48 15.19 1.03
CA LEU A 275 -15.62 15.98 1.46
C LEU A 275 -15.48 16.39 2.92
N LYS A 276 -15.87 17.62 3.21
CA LYS A 276 -15.92 18.18 4.56
C LYS A 276 -17.36 18.55 4.92
N TYR A 277 -17.79 18.11 6.10
CA TYR A 277 -19.09 18.42 6.68
C TYR A 277 -18.90 19.00 8.08
N VAL A 278 -19.93 19.73 8.56
CA VAL A 278 -20.02 20.27 9.91
C VAL A 278 -21.26 19.69 10.58
N ASN A 279 -21.13 19.37 11.87
CA ASN A 279 -22.20 18.82 12.72
C ASN A 279 -23.10 19.90 13.29
#